data_78052ff94f437821665e197992a4ee7b
#
_entry.id   78052ff94f437821665e197992a4ee7b
#
_cell.length_a   1.000
_cell.length_b   1.000
_cell.length_c   1.000
_cell.angle_alpha   90.00
_cell.angle_beta   90.00
_cell.angle_gamma   90.00
#
_symmetry.space_group_name_H-M   'P 1'
#
loop_
_entity.id
_entity.type
_entity.pdbx_description
1 polymer ?
#
loop_
_entity_poly.entity_id
_entity_poly.type
_entity_poly.pdbx_seq_one_letter_code
_entity_poly.pdbx_strand_id
1 'polypeptide(L)'
;MINDIYREKCIEEQYVYNIKVEDYRTYFVGNYGVLVHNKNCPPHMNEDGILKPNQEYTTGENGYTYKTDSNGNIVSAHADELKFKTHDGRLKHNFNTLNKLPGDDAGHIFADQFGGSPELDNLVSQRSTLNRAVKGDNKTYRAMEKSWSDAMKNGKKVTDVDIKLSYKDGSSRPSSFKVSYKTEGVKIRKHFKN
;
A
#
# COMPACT_ATOMS: atom_id res chain seq x y z
N MET A 1 9.42 -21.90 15.77
CA MET A 1 8.55 -23.10 15.92
C MET A 1 7.84 -23.33 14.60
N ILE A 2 7.70 -24.57 14.12
CA ILE A 2 6.91 -24.89 12.91
C ILE A 2 5.46 -24.92 13.32
N ASN A 3 4.64 -24.01 12.77
CA ASN A 3 3.24 -23.90 13.19
C ASN A 3 2.31 -24.79 12.36
N ASP A 4 2.58 -24.92 11.06
CA ASP A 4 1.74 -25.74 10.16
C ASP A 4 2.57 -26.38 9.05
N ILE A 5 2.19 -27.60 8.66
CA ILE A 5 2.71 -28.30 7.50
C ILE A 5 1.51 -28.71 6.62
N TYR A 6 1.46 -28.17 5.41
CA TYR A 6 0.44 -28.51 4.43
C TYR A 6 1.00 -29.42 3.36
N ARG A 7 0.19 -30.38 2.93
CA ARG A 7 0.51 -31.28 1.84
C ARG A 7 -0.42 -30.99 0.67
N GLU A 8 0.15 -30.54 -0.44
CA GLU A 8 -0.60 -30.30 -1.67
C GLU A 8 -0.23 -31.33 -2.72
N LYS A 9 -1.24 -31.78 -3.50
CA LYS A 9 -1.05 -32.74 -4.58
C LYS A 9 -0.84 -31.98 -5.89
N CYS A 10 0.35 -32.09 -6.47
CA CYS A 10 0.64 -31.53 -7.79
C CYS A 10 0.09 -32.41 -8.92
N ILE A 11 -0.04 -31.85 -10.14
CA ILE A 11 -0.60 -32.48 -11.33
C ILE A 11 0.17 -33.77 -11.73
N GLU A 12 1.42 -33.92 -11.33
CA GLU A 12 2.27 -35.09 -11.59
C GLU A 12 2.45 -36.03 -10.37
N GLU A 13 1.48 -36.06 -9.46
CA GLU A 13 1.53 -36.88 -8.23
C GLU A 13 2.70 -36.59 -7.27
N GLN A 14 3.37 -35.48 -7.42
CA GLN A 14 4.38 -35.04 -6.46
C GLN A 14 3.73 -34.33 -5.27
N TYR A 15 4.20 -34.69 -4.08
CA TYR A 15 3.74 -34.03 -2.86
C TYR A 15 4.70 -32.88 -2.50
N VAL A 16 4.17 -31.68 -2.46
CA VAL A 16 4.88 -30.49 -1.99
C VAL A 16 4.47 -30.22 -0.56
N TYR A 17 5.43 -30.01 0.30
CA TYR A 17 5.19 -29.62 1.69
C TYR A 17 5.36 -28.11 1.81
N ASN A 18 4.29 -27.41 2.17
CA ASN A 18 4.34 -25.99 2.49
C ASN A 18 4.51 -25.84 4.00
N ILE A 19 5.62 -25.27 4.43
CA ILE A 19 5.98 -25.11 5.84
C ILE A 19 5.82 -23.64 6.22
N LYS A 20 4.90 -23.33 7.14
CA LYS A 20 4.78 -22.01 7.72
C LYS A 20 5.63 -21.94 8.97
N VAL A 21 6.69 -21.12 8.95
CA VAL A 21 7.55 -20.85 10.11
C VAL A 21 7.21 -19.46 10.64
N GLU A 22 6.91 -19.36 11.93
CA GLU A 22 6.60 -18.09 12.59
C GLU A 22 7.85 -17.19 12.56
N ASP A 23 7.68 -15.94 12.15
CA ASP A 23 8.70 -14.90 12.01
C ASP A 23 9.81 -15.14 10.97
N TYR A 24 9.90 -16.32 10.33
CA TYR A 24 10.92 -16.64 9.32
C TYR A 24 10.28 -17.11 8.02
N ARG A 25 10.45 -16.33 6.96
CA ARG A 25 9.96 -16.68 5.61
C ARG A 25 10.95 -17.51 4.80
N THR A 26 12.11 -17.79 5.38
CA THR A 26 13.21 -18.50 4.72
C THR A 26 13.71 -19.60 5.64
N TYR A 27 13.80 -20.82 5.14
CA TYR A 27 14.27 -21.99 5.89
C TYR A 27 14.98 -22.98 4.98
N PHE A 28 15.78 -23.86 5.57
CA PHE A 28 16.47 -24.91 4.84
C PHE A 28 15.66 -26.20 4.89
N VAL A 29 15.54 -26.89 3.74
CA VAL A 29 14.88 -28.18 3.64
C VAL A 29 15.81 -29.27 3.11
N GLY A 30 15.57 -30.49 3.57
CA GLY A 30 16.31 -31.67 3.17
C GLY A 30 17.76 -31.73 3.66
N ASN A 31 18.39 -32.86 3.42
CA ASN A 31 19.76 -33.13 3.88
C ASN A 31 20.84 -32.28 3.17
N TYR A 32 20.48 -31.64 2.07
CA TYR A 32 21.35 -30.76 1.27
C TYR A 32 21.24 -29.27 1.63
N GLY A 33 20.40 -28.94 2.61
CA GLY A 33 20.23 -27.56 3.07
C GLY A 33 19.70 -26.61 1.99
N VAL A 34 18.73 -27.08 1.17
CA VAL A 34 18.12 -26.23 0.15
C VAL A 34 17.39 -25.07 0.84
N LEU A 35 17.78 -23.85 0.52
CA LEU A 35 17.15 -22.64 1.02
C LEU A 35 15.77 -22.45 0.33
N VAL A 36 14.71 -22.50 1.09
CA VAL A 36 13.36 -22.26 0.60
C VAL A 36 12.83 -20.96 1.20
N HIS A 37 12.31 -20.11 0.33
CA HIS A 37 11.68 -18.86 0.73
C HIS A 37 10.17 -18.95 0.49
N ASN A 38 9.42 -19.04 1.58
CA ASN A 38 7.95 -19.04 1.51
C ASN A 38 7.46 -17.58 1.51
N LYS A 39 7.19 -17.05 0.33
CA LYS A 39 6.62 -15.72 0.13
C LYS A 39 5.12 -15.87 -0.10
N ASN A 40 4.31 -15.69 0.95
CA ASN A 40 2.87 -15.48 0.76
C ASN A 40 2.67 -14.15 0.02
N CYS A 41 2.70 -14.23 -1.31
CA CYS A 41 2.45 -13.07 -2.14
C CYS A 41 0.94 -12.85 -2.22
N PRO A 42 0.43 -11.66 -1.87
CA PRO A 42 -0.99 -11.36 -2.05
C PRO A 42 -1.43 -11.64 -3.50
N PRO A 43 -2.67 -12.10 -3.76
CA PRO A 43 -3.13 -12.46 -5.11
C PRO A 43 -2.93 -11.36 -6.16
N HIS A 44 -2.96 -10.11 -5.75
CA HIS A 44 -2.77 -8.92 -6.60
C HIS A 44 -1.30 -8.56 -6.88
N MET A 45 -0.34 -9.30 -6.31
CA MET A 45 1.09 -9.12 -6.53
C MET A 45 1.70 -10.36 -7.19
N ASN A 46 2.84 -10.18 -7.86
CA ASN A 46 3.68 -11.29 -8.32
C ASN A 46 4.69 -11.69 -7.23
N GLU A 47 5.50 -12.72 -7.50
CA GLU A 47 6.51 -13.23 -6.56
C GLU A 47 7.59 -12.21 -6.20
N ASP A 48 7.84 -11.22 -7.06
CA ASP A 48 8.77 -10.12 -6.81
C ASP A 48 8.16 -9.00 -5.95
N GLY A 49 6.88 -9.12 -5.59
CA GLY A 49 6.14 -8.13 -4.83
C GLY A 49 5.74 -6.91 -5.66
N ILE A 50 5.63 -7.07 -6.98
CA ILE A 50 5.17 -6.04 -7.92
C ILE A 50 3.68 -6.28 -8.21
N LEU A 51 2.92 -5.20 -8.29
CA LEU A 51 1.49 -5.25 -8.59
C LEU A 51 1.22 -5.81 -9.99
N LYS A 52 0.23 -6.70 -10.07
CA LYS A 52 -0.26 -7.22 -11.33
C LYS A 52 -1.10 -6.19 -12.08
N PRO A 53 -1.09 -6.22 -13.43
CA PRO A 53 -1.95 -5.35 -14.25
C PRO A 53 -3.45 -5.61 -14.06
N ASN A 54 -4.25 -4.55 -14.23
CA ASN A 54 -5.73 -4.60 -14.29
C ASN A 54 -6.36 -5.34 -13.10
N GLN A 55 -5.83 -5.13 -11.90
CA GLN A 55 -6.37 -5.70 -10.67
C GLN A 55 -7.26 -4.71 -9.94
N GLU A 56 -8.29 -5.24 -9.30
CA GLU A 56 -8.99 -4.59 -8.20
C GLU A 56 -8.73 -5.41 -6.95
N TYR A 57 -8.26 -4.77 -5.88
CA TYR A 57 -7.86 -5.45 -4.66
C TYR A 57 -8.11 -4.60 -3.43
N THR A 58 -8.14 -5.24 -2.28
CA THR A 58 -8.17 -4.57 -0.98
C THR A 58 -6.89 -4.86 -0.22
N THR A 59 -6.37 -3.85 0.47
CA THR A 59 -5.19 -4.00 1.32
C THR A 59 -5.20 -3.05 2.51
N GLY A 60 -4.24 -3.23 3.41
CA GLY A 60 -4.17 -2.48 4.64
C GLY A 60 -5.12 -3.00 5.72
N GLU A 61 -4.95 -2.52 6.92
CA GLU A 61 -5.69 -2.94 8.11
C GLU A 61 -7.20 -2.67 8.00
N ASN A 62 -7.55 -1.59 7.32
CA ASN A 62 -8.94 -1.16 7.15
C ASN A 62 -9.56 -1.60 5.80
N GLY A 63 -8.84 -2.40 5.00
CA GLY A 63 -9.36 -2.99 3.77
C GLY A 63 -9.75 -1.97 2.70
N TYR A 64 -8.94 -0.95 2.48
CA TYR A 64 -9.17 0.04 1.42
C TYR A 64 -9.03 -0.59 0.04
N THR A 65 -9.83 -0.14 -0.92
CA THR A 65 -9.89 -0.71 -2.27
C THR A 65 -8.98 0.07 -3.23
N TYR A 66 -8.27 -0.65 -4.09
CA TYR A 66 -7.35 -0.09 -5.08
C TYR A 66 -7.58 -0.70 -6.45
N LYS A 67 -7.18 0.03 -7.51
CA LYS A 67 -7.16 -0.48 -8.88
C LYS A 67 -5.84 -0.17 -9.56
N THR A 68 -5.37 -1.12 -10.37
CA THR A 68 -4.19 -0.94 -11.22
C THR A 68 -4.57 -0.80 -12.69
N ASP A 69 -3.72 -0.13 -13.48
CA ASP A 69 -3.80 -0.06 -14.93
C ASP A 69 -3.16 -1.29 -15.61
N SER A 70 -3.09 -1.25 -16.94
CA SER A 70 -2.45 -2.32 -17.76
C SER A 70 -0.94 -2.46 -17.53
N ASN A 71 -0.30 -1.54 -16.83
CA ASN A 71 1.12 -1.58 -16.47
C ASN A 71 1.34 -1.97 -15.00
N GLY A 72 0.27 -2.24 -14.22
CA GLY A 72 0.36 -2.50 -12.80
C GLY A 72 0.51 -1.26 -11.93
N ASN A 73 0.35 -0.05 -12.47
CA ASN A 73 0.40 1.16 -11.67
C ASN A 73 -0.92 1.40 -10.93
N ILE A 74 -0.90 1.82 -9.70
CA ILE A 74 -2.10 2.16 -8.92
C ILE A 74 -2.75 3.42 -9.51
N VAL A 75 -3.91 3.30 -10.13
CA VAL A 75 -4.63 4.44 -10.73
C VAL A 75 -5.73 5.00 -9.85
N SER A 76 -6.23 4.21 -8.90
CA SER A 76 -7.21 4.69 -7.93
C SER A 76 -7.11 3.97 -6.60
N ALA A 77 -7.49 4.67 -5.54
CA ALA A 77 -7.71 4.12 -4.21
C ALA A 77 -8.99 4.73 -3.62
N HIS A 78 -9.75 3.92 -2.87
CA HIS A 78 -11.02 4.30 -2.30
C HIS A 78 -11.18 3.83 -0.86
N ALA A 79 -11.81 4.67 -0.05
CA ALA A 79 -12.26 4.35 1.30
C ALA A 79 -13.66 4.92 1.52
N ASP A 80 -14.62 4.07 1.90
CA ASP A 80 -15.98 4.52 2.30
C ASP A 80 -15.91 5.46 3.50
N GLU A 81 -15.13 5.10 4.51
CA GLU A 81 -14.84 5.90 5.70
C GLU A 81 -13.39 5.66 6.14
N LEU A 82 -12.64 6.72 6.43
CA LEU A 82 -11.32 6.59 7.05
C LEU A 82 -11.46 6.16 8.51
N LYS A 83 -10.61 5.22 8.91
CA LYS A 83 -10.47 4.76 10.29
C LYS A 83 -9.03 4.94 10.74
N PHE A 84 -8.82 5.14 12.03
CA PHE A 84 -7.47 5.05 12.57
C PHE A 84 -7.00 3.59 12.59
N LYS A 85 -5.71 3.40 12.53
CA LYS A 85 -5.07 2.10 12.72
C LYS A 85 -5.32 1.56 14.13
N THR A 86 -5.27 0.24 14.30
CA THR A 86 -5.40 -0.44 15.59
C THR A 86 -4.06 -0.95 16.10
N HIS A 87 -3.06 -1.17 15.22
CA HIS A 87 -1.72 -1.60 15.63
C HIS A 87 -0.92 -0.50 16.32
N ASP A 88 -0.04 -0.90 17.23
CA ASP A 88 0.88 0.00 17.92
C ASP A 88 2.06 0.42 17.03
N GLY A 89 2.65 1.57 17.36
CA GLY A 89 3.83 2.07 16.67
C GLY A 89 3.60 2.41 15.19
N ARG A 90 4.67 2.52 14.42
CA ARG A 90 4.66 2.70 12.97
C ARG A 90 5.23 1.45 12.30
N LEU A 91 4.53 0.92 11.31
CA LEU A 91 5.02 -0.21 10.54
C LEU A 91 6.24 0.19 9.68
N LYS A 92 7.22 -0.71 9.59
CA LYS A 92 8.33 -0.56 8.66
C LYS A 92 7.78 -0.76 7.25
N HIS A 93 7.91 0.26 6.40
CA HIS A 93 7.38 0.21 5.05
C HIS A 93 8.47 -0.10 4.01
N ASN A 94 8.04 -0.56 2.85
CA ASN A 94 8.90 -0.82 1.71
C ASN A 94 9.41 0.50 1.10
N PHE A 95 10.72 0.63 0.88
CA PHE A 95 11.33 1.85 0.31
C PHE A 95 11.50 1.80 -1.21
N ASN A 96 11.29 0.62 -1.84
CA ASN A 96 11.64 0.35 -3.22
C ASN A 96 10.49 0.65 -4.20
N THR A 97 9.92 1.85 -4.11
CA THR A 97 8.89 2.30 -5.07
C THR A 97 9.49 2.50 -6.46
N LEU A 98 8.68 2.22 -7.50
CA LEU A 98 9.12 2.24 -8.89
C LEU A 98 9.41 3.66 -9.40
N ASN A 99 10.37 3.78 -10.33
CA ASN A 99 10.78 5.04 -10.98
C ASN A 99 11.05 6.20 -9.99
N LYS A 100 11.60 5.89 -8.83
CA LYS A 100 11.93 6.84 -7.78
C LYS A 100 13.02 7.81 -8.24
N LEU A 101 12.75 9.11 -8.15
CA LEU A 101 13.72 10.17 -8.46
C LEU A 101 14.51 10.57 -7.20
N PRO A 102 15.71 11.17 -7.35
CA PRO A 102 16.40 11.80 -6.23
C PRO A 102 15.47 12.80 -5.53
N GLY A 103 15.36 12.69 -4.21
CA GLY A 103 14.46 13.52 -3.41
C GLY A 103 13.02 13.04 -3.30
N ASP A 104 12.70 11.86 -3.86
CA ASP A 104 11.41 11.21 -3.60
C ASP A 104 11.45 10.34 -2.33
N ASP A 105 10.31 10.25 -1.69
CA ASP A 105 10.00 9.28 -0.65
C ASP A 105 9.20 8.10 -1.23
N ALA A 106 9.14 6.99 -0.52
CA ALA A 106 8.07 6.01 -0.67
C ALA A 106 6.85 6.56 0.07
N GLY A 107 5.95 7.19 -0.67
CA GLY A 107 4.77 7.85 -0.13
C GLY A 107 3.57 6.91 -0.07
N HIS A 108 2.89 6.88 1.07
CA HIS A 108 1.64 6.14 1.22
C HIS A 108 0.50 6.85 0.47
N ILE A 109 -0.38 6.08 -0.16
CA ILE A 109 -1.65 6.56 -0.69
C ILE A 109 -2.63 6.77 0.48
N PHE A 110 -2.82 5.78 1.33
CA PHE A 110 -3.42 5.93 2.66
C PHE A 110 -2.33 5.73 3.72
N ALA A 111 -2.12 6.73 4.56
CA ALA A 111 -1.04 6.71 5.56
C ALA A 111 -1.21 5.57 6.58
N ASP A 112 -0.09 5.12 7.15
CA ASP A 112 -0.03 4.16 8.26
C ASP A 112 -0.99 4.52 9.42
N GLN A 113 -1.11 5.80 9.78
CA GLN A 113 -2.04 6.24 10.83
C GLN A 113 -3.51 5.96 10.53
N PHE A 114 -3.87 5.68 9.27
CA PHE A 114 -5.19 5.26 8.83
C PHE A 114 -5.25 3.77 8.48
N GLY A 115 -4.26 2.98 8.90
CA GLY A 115 -4.19 1.54 8.63
C GLY A 115 -3.85 1.19 7.19
N GLY A 116 -3.20 2.09 6.45
CA GLY A 116 -2.71 1.80 5.10
C GLY A 116 -1.57 0.78 5.12
N SER A 117 -1.53 -0.09 4.11
CA SER A 117 -0.49 -1.12 3.95
C SER A 117 0.92 -0.51 3.88
N PRO A 118 1.93 -1.13 4.49
CA PRO A 118 3.33 -0.71 4.38
C PRO A 118 4.02 -1.21 3.11
N GLU A 119 3.32 -1.94 2.23
CA GLU A 119 3.88 -2.58 1.04
C GLU A 119 3.61 -1.77 -0.24
N LEU A 120 4.18 -2.24 -1.37
CA LEU A 120 4.05 -1.57 -2.67
C LEU A 120 2.61 -1.50 -3.21
N ASP A 121 1.68 -2.20 -2.60
CA ASP A 121 0.25 -2.15 -2.90
C ASP A 121 -0.46 -0.87 -2.38
N ASN A 122 0.27 -0.04 -1.64
CA ASN A 122 -0.19 1.26 -1.13
C ASN A 122 0.89 2.35 -1.21
N LEU A 123 2.06 2.03 -1.77
CA LEU A 123 3.20 2.94 -1.82
C LEU A 123 3.54 3.34 -3.26
N VAL A 124 3.83 4.61 -3.45
CA VAL A 124 4.29 5.16 -4.73
C VAL A 124 5.46 6.11 -4.53
N SER A 125 6.25 6.34 -5.60
CA SER A 125 7.29 7.36 -5.59
C SER A 125 6.67 8.75 -5.51
N GLN A 126 6.90 9.46 -4.43
CA GLN A 126 6.30 10.76 -4.13
C GLN A 126 7.36 11.76 -3.72
N ARG A 127 7.30 12.96 -4.31
CA ARG A 127 8.20 14.07 -3.97
C ARG A 127 8.16 14.34 -2.47
N SER A 128 9.33 14.41 -1.82
CA SER A 128 9.43 14.60 -0.36
C SER A 128 8.75 15.86 0.14
N THR A 129 8.79 16.94 -0.65
CA THR A 129 8.11 18.21 -0.31
C THR A 129 6.58 18.11 -0.34
N LEU A 130 6.03 17.08 -1.02
CA LEU A 130 4.60 16.78 -1.00
C LEU A 130 4.24 15.82 0.13
N ASN A 131 5.12 14.81 0.37
CA ASN A 131 4.92 13.73 1.33
C ASN A 131 5.22 14.13 2.78
N ARG A 132 6.11 15.09 2.99
CA ARG A 132 6.52 15.53 4.33
C ARG A 132 5.79 16.80 4.76
N ALA A 133 5.76 17.04 6.07
CA ALA A 133 5.31 18.31 6.60
C ALA A 133 6.31 19.42 6.24
N VAL A 134 5.83 20.48 5.61
CA VAL A 134 6.59 21.68 5.33
C VAL A 134 6.02 22.82 6.19
N LYS A 135 6.88 23.48 6.97
CA LYS A 135 6.44 24.56 7.87
C LYS A 135 5.76 25.69 7.07
N GLY A 136 4.53 26.00 7.45
CA GLY A 136 3.74 27.05 6.79
C GLY A 136 3.08 26.64 5.47
N ASP A 137 3.33 25.43 4.95
CA ASP A 137 2.67 24.93 3.73
C ASP A 137 1.53 23.97 4.09
N ASN A 138 0.30 24.42 3.87
CA ASN A 138 -0.93 23.63 4.06
C ASN A 138 -1.45 23.00 2.74
N LYS A 139 -0.67 23.10 1.64
CA LYS A 139 -1.05 22.60 0.31
C LYS A 139 -0.39 21.27 -0.04
N THR A 140 0.29 20.62 0.92
CA THR A 140 0.93 19.32 0.72
C THR A 140 -0.06 18.17 0.95
N TYR A 141 0.29 16.99 0.44
CA TYR A 141 -0.46 15.76 0.69
C TYR A 141 -0.48 15.47 2.21
N ARG A 142 0.65 15.63 2.87
CA ARG A 142 0.78 15.49 4.33
C ARG A 142 -0.12 16.45 5.11
N ALA A 143 -0.28 17.69 4.65
CA ALA A 143 -1.17 18.67 5.29
C ALA A 143 -2.65 18.23 5.15
N MET A 144 -3.03 17.65 4.02
CA MET A 144 -4.37 17.06 3.83
C MET A 144 -4.59 15.90 4.80
N GLU A 145 -3.65 14.94 4.88
CA GLU A 145 -3.74 13.82 5.84
C GLU A 145 -3.85 14.29 7.29
N LYS A 146 -3.11 15.36 7.63
CA LYS A 146 -3.22 15.99 8.95
C LYS A 146 -4.63 16.53 9.18
N SER A 147 -5.23 17.20 8.18
CA SER A 147 -6.60 17.72 8.30
C SER A 147 -7.62 16.61 8.51
N TRP A 148 -7.46 15.44 7.89
CA TRP A 148 -8.28 14.26 8.13
C TRP A 148 -8.14 13.77 9.57
N SER A 149 -6.89 13.59 10.03
CA SER A 149 -6.61 13.17 11.41
C SER A 149 -7.20 14.14 12.43
N ASP A 150 -7.05 15.44 12.21
CA ASP A 150 -7.59 16.46 13.12
C ASP A 150 -9.13 16.42 13.13
N ALA A 151 -9.79 16.27 11.98
CA ALA A 151 -11.24 16.11 11.90
C ALA A 151 -11.72 14.88 12.68
N MET A 152 -11.09 13.72 12.43
CA MET A 152 -11.45 12.46 13.09
C MET A 152 -11.23 12.50 14.61
N LYS A 153 -10.15 13.12 15.09
CA LYS A 153 -9.89 13.32 16.52
C LYS A 153 -10.94 14.22 17.19
N ASN A 154 -11.57 15.11 16.43
CA ASN A 154 -12.68 15.95 16.87
C ASN A 154 -14.06 15.30 16.63
N GLY A 155 -14.12 13.98 16.47
CA GLY A 155 -15.35 13.22 16.31
C GLY A 155 -16.05 13.37 14.96
N LYS A 156 -15.40 14.00 13.96
CA LYS A 156 -15.95 14.16 12.61
C LYS A 156 -15.55 12.96 11.75
N LYS A 157 -16.44 12.55 10.85
CA LYS A 157 -16.15 11.51 9.88
C LYS A 157 -15.50 12.08 8.63
N VAL A 158 -14.55 11.34 8.08
CA VAL A 158 -13.99 11.55 6.74
C VAL A 158 -14.44 10.37 5.89
N THR A 159 -15.29 10.63 4.90
CA THR A 159 -15.97 9.60 4.10
C THR A 159 -15.82 9.82 2.61
N ASP A 160 -16.16 8.82 1.81
CA ASP A 160 -16.13 8.85 0.35
C ASP A 160 -14.79 9.38 -0.18
N VAL A 161 -13.69 8.82 0.36
CA VAL A 161 -12.35 9.24 -0.02
C VAL A 161 -11.95 8.53 -1.31
N ASP A 162 -11.88 9.30 -2.40
CA ASP A 162 -11.41 8.85 -3.70
C ASP A 162 -10.07 9.50 -4.01
N ILE A 163 -9.07 8.71 -4.33
CA ILE A 163 -7.75 9.16 -4.75
C ILE A 163 -7.49 8.61 -6.15
N LYS A 164 -7.28 9.49 -7.12
CA LYS A 164 -6.92 9.13 -8.50
C LYS A 164 -5.50 9.57 -8.79
N LEU A 165 -4.69 8.64 -9.30
CA LEU A 165 -3.32 8.87 -9.69
C LEU A 165 -3.23 8.95 -11.21
N SER A 166 -2.43 9.88 -11.72
CA SER A 166 -2.13 10.01 -13.14
C SER A 166 -0.63 9.83 -13.36
N TYR A 167 -0.27 9.23 -14.47
CA TYR A 167 1.10 8.92 -14.84
C TYR A 167 1.47 9.60 -16.17
N LYS A 168 2.76 9.83 -16.41
CA LYS A 168 3.29 10.14 -17.73
C LYS A 168 3.61 8.83 -18.45
N ASP A 169 3.60 8.86 -19.78
CA ASP A 169 3.89 7.70 -20.61
C ASP A 169 5.21 7.02 -20.19
N GLY A 170 5.16 5.70 -20.01
CA GLY A 170 6.30 4.86 -19.66
C GLY A 170 6.80 5.01 -18.21
N SER A 171 6.10 5.76 -17.33
CA SER A 171 6.51 5.96 -15.95
C SER A 171 5.57 5.29 -14.96
N SER A 172 6.12 4.61 -13.97
CA SER A 172 5.39 4.14 -12.77
C SER A 172 5.46 5.12 -11.59
N ARG A 173 6.05 6.30 -11.79
CA ARG A 173 6.00 7.40 -10.84
C ARG A 173 4.78 8.27 -11.14
N PRO A 174 3.83 8.45 -10.20
CA PRO A 174 2.69 9.33 -10.43
C PRO A 174 3.13 10.75 -10.75
N SER A 175 2.49 11.38 -11.72
CA SER A 175 2.67 12.80 -12.04
C SER A 175 1.76 13.71 -11.23
N SER A 176 0.62 13.17 -10.77
CA SER A 176 -0.33 13.92 -9.95
C SER A 176 -1.29 13.02 -9.17
N PHE A 177 -1.88 13.60 -8.13
CA PHE A 177 -2.94 13.02 -7.32
C PHE A 177 -4.16 13.94 -7.34
N LYS A 178 -5.32 13.41 -7.67
CA LYS A 178 -6.62 14.07 -7.51
C LYS A 178 -7.36 13.37 -6.38
N VAL A 179 -7.69 14.11 -5.33
CA VAL A 179 -8.36 13.56 -4.15
C VAL A 179 -9.71 14.24 -3.97
N SER A 180 -10.75 13.45 -3.72
CA SER A 180 -12.03 13.95 -3.24
C SER A 180 -12.46 13.19 -2.01
N TYR A 181 -13.09 13.88 -1.07
CA TYR A 181 -13.61 13.30 0.17
C TYR A 181 -14.72 14.15 0.74
N LYS A 182 -15.46 13.61 1.70
CA LYS A 182 -16.47 14.37 2.46
C LYS A 182 -16.06 14.50 3.92
N THR A 183 -16.33 15.65 4.50
CA THR A 183 -16.30 15.88 5.95
C THR A 183 -17.57 16.63 6.33
N GLU A 184 -18.34 16.09 7.27
CA GLU A 184 -19.65 16.67 7.68
C GLU A 184 -20.59 16.88 6.47
N GLY A 185 -20.59 15.95 5.51
CA GLY A 185 -21.40 16.02 4.29
C GLY A 185 -20.88 16.96 3.21
N VAL A 186 -19.89 17.82 3.52
CA VAL A 186 -19.29 18.75 2.56
C VAL A 186 -18.23 18.04 1.72
N LYS A 187 -18.40 18.05 0.38
CA LYS A 187 -17.44 17.49 -0.54
C LYS A 187 -16.27 18.44 -0.78
N ILE A 188 -15.06 17.94 -0.53
CA ILE A 188 -13.79 18.66 -0.72
C ILE A 188 -13.02 17.99 -1.86
N ARG A 189 -12.33 18.79 -2.67
CA ARG A 189 -11.45 18.32 -3.74
C ARG A 189 -10.07 18.95 -3.61
N LYS A 190 -9.05 18.14 -3.83
CA LYS A 190 -7.63 18.55 -3.83
C LYS A 190 -6.93 18.02 -5.08
N HIS A 191 -5.94 18.75 -5.56
CA HIS A 191 -5.08 18.33 -6.67
C HIS A 191 -3.63 18.62 -6.32
N PHE A 192 -2.79 17.61 -6.39
CA PHE A 192 -1.36 17.69 -6.08
C PHE A 192 -0.56 17.29 -7.32
N LYS A 193 0.41 18.13 -7.71
CA LYS A 193 1.42 17.78 -8.71
C LYS A 193 2.60 17.12 -7.99
N ASN A 194 3.06 16.01 -8.55
CA ASN A 194 4.16 15.22 -7.98
C ASN A 194 5.47 15.41 -8.76
#